data_6c8000f956576ca678af5a88f7e9eed9
#
_entry.id   6c8000f956576ca678af5a88f7e9eed9
#
_cell.length_a   1.000
_cell.length_b   1.000
_cell.length_c   1.000
_cell.angle_alpha   90.00
_cell.angle_beta   90.00
_cell.angle_gamma   90.00
#
_symmetry.space_group_name_H-M   'P 1'
#
loop_
_entity.id
_entity.type
_entity.pdbx_description
1 polymer ?
#
loop_
_entity_poly.entity_id
_entity_poly.type
_entity_poly.pdbx_seq_one_letter_code
_entity_poly.pdbx_strand_id
1 'polypeptide(L)'
;PSDFSGAYPTGQLAMYHSLKLDQGVTAAGPSTLLTRQDAMYLFYNLMTANTKEGRPYLESLGYSLNAAGEIDLVALISGQMEGPVVAQGNWQSSLSFDPAQAKVYRNGGVSTLSAIQNYDVVYWNRAMRTLWAYSDKVTGTIQALEPSASNPTSVTVSGRTCTIETSSAAYSLSTLGEYALGDTVTLLLGREGGVAAVIGALSADESQQVGVVTSVSNSSYPDGKG
;
A
#
# COMPACT_ATOMS: atom_id res chain seq x y z
N PRO A 1 4.99 -37.02 16.22
CA PRO A 1 5.60 -37.90 17.22
C PRO A 1 6.62 -38.86 16.63
N SER A 2 6.43 -39.35 15.42
CA SER A 2 7.37 -40.26 14.74
C SER A 2 8.68 -39.56 14.27
N ASP A 3 8.73 -38.26 14.33
CA ASP A 3 9.87 -37.43 13.83
C ASP A 3 10.89 -37.11 14.92
N PHE A 4 10.56 -37.43 16.17
CA PHE A 4 11.45 -37.22 17.30
C PHE A 4 12.18 -38.51 17.66
N SER A 5 13.51 -38.46 17.70
CA SER A 5 14.32 -39.54 18.22
C SER A 5 14.63 -39.28 19.71
N GLY A 6 14.50 -40.30 20.52
CA GLY A 6 14.75 -40.25 21.96
C GLY A 6 13.54 -39.94 22.84
N ALA A 7 13.76 -39.98 24.14
CA ALA A 7 12.70 -39.76 25.13
C ALA A 7 12.34 -38.28 25.25
N TYR A 8 11.08 -37.99 25.64
CA TYR A 8 10.63 -36.65 25.99
C TYR A 8 11.41 -36.11 27.24
N PRO A 9 11.91 -34.87 27.24
CA PRO A 9 11.87 -33.84 26.17
C PRO A 9 13.11 -33.84 25.26
N THR A 10 14.03 -34.80 25.35
CA THR A 10 15.32 -34.80 24.68
C THR A 10 15.19 -34.72 23.14
N GLY A 11 14.28 -35.50 22.55
CA GLY A 11 14.08 -35.47 21.12
C GLY A 11 13.53 -34.12 20.63
N GLN A 12 12.62 -33.53 21.37
CA GLN A 12 12.07 -32.20 21.04
C GLN A 12 13.13 -31.10 21.15
N LEU A 13 13.98 -31.13 22.18
CA LEU A 13 15.08 -30.17 22.36
C LEU A 13 16.13 -30.32 21.26
N ALA A 14 16.47 -31.55 20.85
CA ALA A 14 17.37 -31.80 19.75
C ALA A 14 16.83 -31.20 18.43
N MET A 15 15.54 -31.36 18.15
CA MET A 15 14.87 -30.77 16.99
C MET A 15 14.85 -29.24 17.08
N TYR A 16 14.53 -28.69 18.26
CA TYR A 16 14.56 -27.27 18.53
C TYR A 16 15.89 -26.62 18.17
N HIS A 17 17.00 -27.22 18.60
CA HIS A 17 18.35 -26.76 18.25
C HIS A 17 18.71 -27.00 16.77
N SER A 18 18.35 -28.15 16.22
CA SER A 18 18.63 -28.48 14.82
C SER A 18 17.96 -27.51 13.82
N LEU A 19 16.76 -27.04 14.16
CA LEU A 19 16.03 -26.04 13.40
C LEU A 19 16.41 -24.61 13.74
N LYS A 20 17.43 -24.43 14.63
CA LYS A 20 17.92 -23.12 15.07
C LYS A 20 16.83 -22.21 15.68
N LEU A 21 15.82 -22.83 16.31
CA LEU A 21 14.74 -22.08 16.96
C LEU A 21 15.21 -21.34 18.23
N ASP A 22 16.37 -21.70 18.74
CA ASP A 22 17.04 -21.10 19.91
C ASP A 22 17.80 -19.80 19.60
N GLN A 23 17.91 -19.39 18.35
CA GLN A 23 18.67 -18.18 17.99
C GLN A 23 18.06 -16.94 18.66
N GLY A 24 18.91 -16.20 19.42
CA GLY A 24 18.51 -15.00 20.15
C GLY A 24 17.70 -15.24 21.43
N VAL A 25 17.34 -16.50 21.73
CA VAL A 25 16.64 -16.87 22.97
C VAL A 25 17.64 -16.93 24.12
N THR A 26 17.34 -16.24 25.20
CA THR A 26 18.21 -16.14 26.38
C THR A 26 17.85 -17.16 27.50
N ALA A 27 16.68 -17.80 27.39
CA ALA A 27 16.25 -18.82 28.34
C ALA A 27 17.19 -20.03 28.32
N ALA A 28 17.84 -20.31 29.45
CA ALA A 28 18.90 -21.31 29.55
C ALA A 28 18.43 -22.76 29.53
N GLY A 29 17.09 -23.02 29.55
CA GLY A 29 16.56 -24.37 29.54
C GLY A 29 15.03 -24.41 29.72
N PRO A 30 14.44 -25.61 29.64
CA PRO A 30 12.97 -25.78 29.58
C PRO A 30 12.23 -25.35 30.85
N SER A 31 12.92 -25.15 31.94
CA SER A 31 12.36 -24.67 33.22
C SER A 31 12.55 -23.18 33.45
N THR A 32 13.21 -22.46 32.52
CA THR A 32 13.44 -21.02 32.61
C THR A 32 12.22 -20.28 32.05
N LEU A 33 11.78 -19.22 32.77
CA LEU A 33 10.67 -18.38 32.29
C LEU A 33 11.12 -17.62 31.05
N LEU A 34 10.31 -17.64 30.02
CA LEU A 34 10.53 -16.89 28.79
C LEU A 34 10.19 -15.40 29.00
N THR A 35 11.06 -14.55 28.53
CA THR A 35 10.76 -13.12 28.39
C THR A 35 9.91 -12.88 27.14
N ARG A 36 9.32 -11.67 27.01
CA ARG A 36 8.65 -11.26 25.76
C ARG A 36 9.59 -11.27 24.56
N GLN A 37 10.85 -10.93 24.78
CA GLN A 37 11.90 -10.96 23.77
C GLN A 37 12.20 -12.39 23.31
N ASP A 38 12.35 -13.33 24.26
CA ASP A 38 12.53 -14.75 23.92
C ASP A 38 11.37 -15.30 23.09
N ALA A 39 10.12 -14.98 23.48
CA ALA A 39 8.94 -15.37 22.74
C ALA A 39 8.94 -14.79 21.29
N MET A 40 9.35 -13.54 21.13
CA MET A 40 9.47 -12.92 19.81
C MET A 40 10.50 -13.65 18.94
N TYR A 41 11.69 -13.98 19.47
CA TYR A 41 12.70 -14.75 18.75
C TYR A 41 12.20 -16.15 18.38
N LEU A 42 11.54 -16.84 19.30
CA LEU A 42 10.96 -18.16 19.03
C LEU A 42 9.97 -18.13 17.87
N PHE A 43 9.05 -17.18 17.87
CA PHE A 43 8.09 -17.02 16.78
C PHE A 43 8.77 -16.66 15.46
N TYR A 44 9.71 -15.73 15.48
CA TYR A 44 10.46 -15.35 14.28
C TYR A 44 11.24 -16.54 13.70
N ASN A 45 11.99 -17.25 14.54
CA ASN A 45 12.77 -18.41 14.13
C ASN A 45 11.86 -19.53 13.58
N LEU A 46 10.70 -19.76 14.21
CA LEU A 46 9.71 -20.74 13.73
C LEU A 46 9.20 -20.36 12.33
N MET A 47 8.87 -19.08 12.10
CA MET A 47 8.35 -18.62 10.81
C MET A 47 9.39 -18.80 9.68
N THR A 48 10.66 -18.61 9.98
CA THR A 48 11.76 -18.71 9.01
C THR A 48 12.35 -20.12 8.91
N ALA A 49 12.01 -21.03 9.84
CA ALA A 49 12.48 -22.41 9.82
C ALA A 49 11.85 -23.19 8.65
N ASN A 50 12.68 -24.08 8.03
CA ASN A 50 12.21 -24.92 6.94
C ASN A 50 11.31 -26.06 7.45
N THR A 51 10.23 -26.29 6.72
CA THR A 51 9.41 -27.52 6.83
C THR A 51 10.16 -28.73 6.28
N LYS A 52 9.56 -29.91 6.36
CA LYS A 52 10.11 -31.14 5.77
C LYS A 52 10.28 -31.05 4.24
N GLU A 53 9.44 -30.25 3.58
CA GLU A 53 9.50 -30.00 2.14
C GLU A 53 10.62 -29.03 1.76
N GLY A 54 11.41 -28.54 2.73
CA GLY A 54 12.51 -27.62 2.51
C GLY A 54 12.11 -26.17 2.26
N ARG A 55 10.84 -25.79 2.53
CA ARG A 55 10.32 -24.43 2.41
C ARG A 55 10.14 -23.79 3.78
N PRO A 56 10.35 -22.49 3.93
CA PRO A 56 10.04 -21.79 5.17
C PRO A 56 8.58 -22.01 5.61
N TYR A 57 8.36 -22.24 6.91
CA TYR A 57 7.01 -22.43 7.45
C TYR A 57 6.07 -21.26 7.13
N LEU A 58 6.59 -20.07 7.14
CA LEU A 58 5.91 -18.84 6.76
C LEU A 58 5.19 -18.93 5.40
N GLU A 59 5.76 -19.64 4.42
CA GLU A 59 5.15 -19.81 3.09
C GLU A 59 3.83 -20.61 3.16
N SER A 60 3.72 -21.54 4.09
CA SER A 60 2.48 -22.28 4.31
C SER A 60 1.33 -21.40 4.83
N LEU A 61 1.68 -20.23 5.37
CA LEU A 61 0.75 -19.20 5.84
C LEU A 61 0.43 -18.14 4.78
N GLY A 62 1.00 -18.27 3.57
CA GLY A 62 0.79 -17.35 2.45
C GLY A 62 1.69 -16.11 2.45
N TYR A 63 2.78 -16.14 3.22
CA TYR A 63 3.77 -15.07 3.27
C TYR A 63 5.09 -15.47 2.62
N SER A 64 6.00 -14.53 2.38
CA SER A 64 7.28 -14.77 1.73
C SER A 64 8.47 -14.26 2.53
N LEU A 65 9.65 -14.82 2.24
CA LEU A 65 10.93 -14.27 2.67
C LEU A 65 11.52 -13.40 1.56
N ASN A 66 12.25 -12.36 1.96
CA ASN A 66 13.05 -11.55 1.03
C ASN A 66 14.33 -12.31 0.59
N ALA A 67 15.11 -11.73 -0.30
CA ALA A 67 16.34 -12.34 -0.81
C ALA A 67 17.43 -12.57 0.28
N ALA A 68 17.32 -11.91 1.42
CA ALA A 68 18.19 -12.11 2.59
C ALA A 68 17.73 -13.24 3.52
N GLY A 69 16.59 -13.89 3.22
CA GLY A 69 16.00 -14.94 4.06
C GLY A 69 15.25 -14.41 5.28
N GLU A 70 14.90 -13.13 5.30
CA GLU A 70 14.11 -12.48 6.35
C GLU A 70 12.66 -12.35 5.91
N ILE A 71 11.74 -12.16 6.87
CA ILE A 71 10.32 -11.94 6.56
C ILE A 71 10.17 -10.72 5.63
N ASP A 72 9.57 -10.92 4.46
CA ASP A 72 9.29 -9.83 3.53
C ASP A 72 8.16 -8.94 4.06
N LEU A 73 8.55 -7.95 4.88
CA LEU A 73 7.61 -7.02 5.48
C LEU A 73 6.91 -6.15 4.43
N VAL A 74 7.55 -5.89 3.29
CA VAL A 74 6.96 -5.10 2.20
C VAL A 74 5.83 -5.89 1.54
N ALA A 75 6.08 -7.16 1.20
CA ALA A 75 5.04 -8.05 0.67
C ALA A 75 3.91 -8.28 1.69
N LEU A 76 4.26 -8.48 2.97
CA LEU A 76 3.29 -8.64 4.05
C LEU A 76 2.36 -7.43 4.18
N ILE A 77 2.91 -6.22 4.23
CA ILE A 77 2.14 -4.98 4.35
C ILE A 77 1.32 -4.75 3.08
N SER A 78 1.90 -4.94 1.91
CA SER A 78 1.22 -4.72 0.62
C SER A 78 0.08 -5.71 0.40
N GLY A 79 0.26 -6.98 0.77
CA GLY A 79 -0.77 -8.02 0.64
C GLY A 79 -1.97 -7.86 1.59
N GLN A 80 -1.81 -7.08 2.65
CA GLN A 80 -2.88 -6.79 3.63
C GLN A 80 -3.39 -5.35 3.56
N MET A 81 -3.00 -4.62 2.52
CA MET A 81 -3.45 -3.26 2.32
C MET A 81 -4.87 -3.26 1.72
N GLU A 82 -5.77 -2.58 2.41
CA GLU A 82 -7.15 -2.35 2.01
C GLU A 82 -7.28 -0.98 1.34
N GLY A 83 -8.34 -0.78 0.55
CA GLY A 83 -8.57 0.43 -0.24
C GLY A 83 -8.27 0.22 -1.74
N PRO A 84 -8.08 1.29 -2.53
CA PRO A 84 -8.14 2.68 -2.09
C PRO A 84 -9.56 3.22 -1.89
N VAL A 85 -9.67 4.27 -1.07
CA VAL A 85 -10.83 5.15 -1.03
C VAL A 85 -10.40 6.60 -1.29
N VAL A 86 -11.30 7.39 -1.84
CA VAL A 86 -11.09 8.83 -1.98
C VAL A 86 -11.54 9.53 -0.69
N ALA A 87 -10.70 10.37 -0.14
CA ALA A 87 -11.02 11.17 1.05
C ALA A 87 -12.03 12.25 0.69
N GLN A 88 -13.32 11.89 0.72
CA GLN A 88 -14.44 12.78 0.47
C GLN A 88 -15.64 12.40 1.37
N GLY A 89 -16.31 13.39 1.90
CA GLY A 89 -17.46 13.15 2.78
C GLY A 89 -17.12 12.27 3.97
N ASN A 90 -17.89 11.22 4.19
CA ASN A 90 -17.68 10.27 5.31
C ASN A 90 -16.81 9.07 4.93
N TRP A 91 -15.70 9.28 4.22
CA TRP A 91 -14.79 8.22 3.76
C TRP A 91 -14.27 7.31 4.89
N GLN A 92 -14.16 7.87 6.11
CA GLN A 92 -13.68 7.13 7.28
C GLN A 92 -14.60 5.96 7.66
N SER A 93 -15.86 5.97 7.24
CA SER A 93 -16.78 4.84 7.46
C SER A 93 -16.39 3.57 6.72
N SER A 94 -15.52 3.68 5.71
CA SER A 94 -14.96 2.53 4.98
C SER A 94 -13.86 1.81 5.76
N LEU A 95 -13.33 2.44 6.82
CA LEU A 95 -12.27 1.86 7.62
C LEU A 95 -12.82 0.78 8.55
N SER A 96 -12.08 -0.31 8.67
CA SER A 96 -12.43 -1.44 9.53
C SER A 96 -11.95 -1.28 10.99
N PHE A 97 -11.50 -0.08 11.39
CA PHE A 97 -11.02 0.27 12.74
C PHE A 97 -11.23 1.76 13.01
N ASP A 98 -11.08 2.17 14.28
CA ASP A 98 -11.19 3.59 14.70
C ASP A 98 -10.02 4.42 14.16
N PRO A 99 -10.25 5.35 13.22
CA PRO A 99 -9.21 6.17 12.62
C PRO A 99 -8.51 7.11 13.60
N ALA A 100 -9.12 7.45 14.73
CA ALA A 100 -8.50 8.31 15.74
C ALA A 100 -7.25 7.69 16.38
N GLN A 101 -7.12 6.35 16.30
CA GLN A 101 -5.97 5.62 16.82
C GLN A 101 -4.98 5.21 15.72
N ALA A 102 -5.17 5.69 14.50
CA ALA A 102 -4.33 5.32 13.38
C ALA A 102 -2.98 6.04 13.40
N LYS A 103 -1.94 5.32 12.96
CA LYS A 103 -0.73 5.96 12.43
C LYS A 103 -1.02 6.46 11.04
N VAL A 104 -0.70 7.71 10.74
CA VAL A 104 -0.99 8.33 9.46
C VAL A 104 0.30 8.72 8.77
N TYR A 105 0.39 8.36 7.50
CA TYR A 105 1.42 8.82 6.58
C TYR A 105 0.75 9.53 5.41
N ARG A 106 1.30 10.67 4.99
CA ARG A 106 0.83 11.39 3.80
C ARG A 106 2.02 11.66 2.89
N ASN A 107 1.94 11.20 1.64
CA ASN A 107 3.04 11.26 0.66
C ASN A 107 4.38 10.73 1.21
N GLY A 108 4.32 9.62 1.96
CA GLY A 108 5.48 8.97 2.58
C GLY A 108 5.98 9.60 3.88
N GLY A 109 5.51 10.79 4.26
CA GLY A 109 5.87 11.45 5.52
C GLY A 109 4.90 11.12 6.65
N VAL A 110 5.39 11.09 7.90
CA VAL A 110 4.55 10.98 9.10
C VAL A 110 3.60 12.16 9.16
N SER A 111 2.33 11.91 9.45
CA SER A 111 1.27 12.91 9.36
C SER A 111 0.19 12.69 10.43
N THR A 112 -0.93 13.39 10.31
CA THR A 112 -2.10 13.28 11.19
C THR A 112 -3.36 13.03 10.38
N LEU A 113 -4.40 12.52 11.02
CA LEU A 113 -5.69 12.29 10.38
C LEU A 113 -6.28 13.59 9.80
N SER A 114 -6.11 14.71 10.51
CA SER A 114 -6.58 16.03 10.09
C SER A 114 -5.80 16.62 8.90
N ALA A 115 -4.64 16.09 8.57
CA ALA A 115 -3.85 16.52 7.43
C ALA A 115 -4.29 15.84 6.11
N ILE A 116 -5.10 14.80 6.18
CA ILE A 116 -5.71 14.17 5.00
C ILE A 116 -6.74 15.15 4.43
N GLN A 117 -6.56 15.52 3.17
CA GLN A 117 -7.38 16.52 2.48
C GLN A 117 -8.39 15.87 1.55
N ASN A 118 -9.39 16.65 1.13
CA ASN A 118 -10.33 16.22 0.10
C ASN A 118 -9.59 15.76 -1.16
N TYR A 119 -10.05 14.64 -1.70
CA TYR A 119 -9.48 14.00 -2.90
C TYR A 119 -8.08 13.41 -2.70
N ASP A 120 -7.59 13.23 -1.47
CA ASP A 120 -6.48 12.32 -1.23
C ASP A 120 -6.94 10.87 -1.45
N VAL A 121 -6.06 10.04 -1.97
CA VAL A 121 -6.30 8.60 -2.14
C VAL A 121 -5.75 7.88 -0.91
N VAL A 122 -6.60 7.16 -0.18
CA VAL A 122 -6.27 6.57 1.12
C VAL A 122 -6.32 5.06 1.04
N TYR A 123 -5.23 4.43 1.50
CA TYR A 123 -5.12 3.00 1.76
C TYR A 123 -4.94 2.78 3.26
N TRP A 124 -5.26 1.59 3.74
CA TRP A 124 -5.05 1.26 5.14
C TRP A 124 -4.66 -0.19 5.37
N ASN A 125 -4.06 -0.45 6.51
CA ASN A 125 -3.86 -1.78 7.04
C ASN A 125 -4.52 -1.86 8.42
N ARG A 126 -5.49 -2.76 8.55
CA ARG A 126 -6.29 -2.94 9.76
C ARG A 126 -5.44 -3.41 10.94
N ALA A 127 -4.58 -4.40 10.72
CA ALA A 127 -3.78 -5.01 11.79
C ALA A 127 -2.76 -4.01 12.36
N MET A 128 -2.17 -3.19 11.49
CA MET A 128 -1.19 -2.15 11.88
C MET A 128 -1.86 -0.86 12.35
N ARG A 129 -3.17 -0.69 12.16
CA ARG A 129 -3.92 0.57 12.36
C ARG A 129 -3.20 1.73 11.69
N THR A 130 -2.86 1.57 10.42
CA THR A 130 -2.06 2.55 9.68
C THR A 130 -2.83 2.99 8.44
N LEU A 131 -2.79 4.30 8.18
CA LEU A 131 -3.34 4.95 6.99
C LEU A 131 -2.20 5.52 6.14
N TRP A 132 -2.29 5.36 4.82
CA TRP A 132 -1.42 6.01 3.85
C TRP A 132 -2.27 6.83 2.90
N ALA A 133 -2.05 8.14 2.87
CA ALA A 133 -2.73 9.08 2.01
C ALA A 133 -1.78 9.61 0.94
N TYR A 134 -2.26 9.70 -0.29
CA TYR A 134 -1.53 10.20 -1.46
C TYR A 134 -2.32 11.34 -2.07
N SER A 135 -1.67 12.46 -2.33
CA SER A 135 -2.32 13.68 -2.83
C SER A 135 -2.04 13.97 -4.30
N ASP A 136 -1.29 13.10 -4.98
CA ASP A 136 -0.90 13.31 -6.37
C ASP A 136 -2.11 13.27 -7.29
N LYS A 137 -2.18 14.26 -8.18
CA LYS A 137 -3.27 14.45 -9.14
C LYS A 137 -2.72 14.83 -10.51
N VAL A 138 -3.47 14.47 -11.55
CA VAL A 138 -3.21 14.97 -12.93
C VAL A 138 -4.51 15.51 -13.47
N THR A 139 -4.54 16.81 -13.76
CA THR A 139 -5.72 17.47 -14.33
C THR A 139 -5.46 17.84 -15.79
N GLY A 140 -6.42 17.60 -16.64
CA GLY A 140 -6.37 17.98 -18.05
C GLY A 140 -7.29 17.15 -18.92
N THR A 141 -7.11 17.31 -20.23
CA THR A 141 -7.94 16.65 -21.24
C THR A 141 -7.46 15.21 -21.47
N ILE A 142 -8.40 14.27 -21.55
CA ILE A 142 -8.15 12.87 -21.93
C ILE A 142 -7.74 12.83 -23.40
N GLN A 143 -6.51 12.39 -23.65
CA GLN A 143 -5.90 12.32 -24.98
C GLN A 143 -5.90 10.92 -25.57
N ALA A 144 -5.78 9.89 -24.73
CA ALA A 144 -5.80 8.49 -25.14
C ALA A 144 -6.32 7.57 -24.03
N LEU A 145 -6.97 6.49 -24.44
CA LEU A 145 -7.41 5.39 -23.59
C LEU A 145 -6.93 4.08 -24.24
N GLU A 146 -6.05 3.36 -23.58
CA GLU A 146 -5.44 2.18 -24.16
C GLU A 146 -5.69 0.92 -23.32
N PRO A 147 -5.80 -0.27 -23.93
CA PRO A 147 -5.69 -0.54 -25.37
C PRO A 147 -6.94 -0.15 -26.16
N SER A 148 -8.04 0.16 -25.49
CA SER A 148 -9.29 0.63 -26.11
C SER A 148 -10.16 1.38 -25.12
N ALA A 149 -11.02 2.26 -25.59
CA ALA A 149 -11.99 2.96 -24.74
C ALA A 149 -13.06 2.03 -24.13
N SER A 150 -13.27 0.82 -24.65
CA SER A 150 -14.22 -0.14 -24.06
C SER A 150 -13.64 -0.87 -22.83
N ASN A 151 -12.33 -1.00 -22.75
CA ASN A 151 -11.65 -1.65 -21.61
C ASN A 151 -10.26 -1.02 -21.39
N PRO A 152 -10.21 0.22 -20.91
CA PRO A 152 -8.94 0.92 -20.73
C PRO A 152 -8.16 0.37 -19.53
N THR A 153 -6.86 0.17 -19.72
CA THR A 153 -5.89 -0.17 -18.67
C THR A 153 -4.92 0.98 -18.41
N SER A 154 -4.87 1.96 -19.32
CA SER A 154 -4.12 3.20 -19.12
C SER A 154 -4.86 4.38 -19.76
N VAL A 155 -4.56 5.56 -19.25
CA VAL A 155 -5.10 6.84 -19.72
C VAL A 155 -3.99 7.86 -19.86
N THR A 156 -4.05 8.66 -20.94
CA THR A 156 -3.14 9.79 -21.14
C THR A 156 -3.91 11.09 -20.95
N VAL A 157 -3.44 11.91 -19.98
CA VAL A 157 -3.99 13.23 -19.66
C VAL A 157 -2.85 14.23 -19.64
N SER A 158 -2.98 15.33 -20.37
CA SER A 158 -1.96 16.38 -20.46
C SER A 158 -0.53 15.85 -20.77
N GLY A 159 -0.44 14.86 -21.67
CA GLY A 159 0.82 14.25 -22.08
C GLY A 159 1.42 13.24 -21.09
N ARG A 160 0.78 13.03 -19.92
CA ARG A 160 1.17 12.00 -18.95
C ARG A 160 0.30 10.76 -19.09
N THR A 161 0.93 9.63 -19.35
CA THR A 161 0.25 8.32 -19.37
C THR A 161 0.32 7.69 -17.98
N CYS A 162 -0.84 7.32 -17.43
CA CYS A 162 -0.99 6.67 -16.14
C CYS A 162 -1.68 5.32 -16.31
N THR A 163 -1.20 4.29 -15.63
CA THR A 163 -1.89 2.99 -15.53
C THR A 163 -3.14 3.14 -14.67
N ILE A 164 -4.21 2.45 -15.01
CA ILE A 164 -5.44 2.45 -14.21
C ILE A 164 -5.32 1.38 -13.13
N GLU A 165 -5.49 1.78 -11.86
CA GLU A 165 -5.29 0.90 -10.70
C GLU A 165 -6.59 0.19 -10.29
N THR A 166 -7.73 0.89 -10.38
CA THR A 166 -9.00 0.37 -9.87
C THR A 166 -10.00 0.07 -10.98
N SER A 167 -10.85 -0.92 -10.74
CA SER A 167 -11.95 -1.24 -11.66
C SER A 167 -12.98 -0.10 -11.75
N SER A 168 -13.17 0.68 -10.70
CA SER A 168 -14.04 1.85 -10.71
C SER A 168 -13.49 2.96 -11.62
N ALA A 169 -12.19 3.24 -11.57
CA ALA A 169 -11.56 4.20 -12.48
C ALA A 169 -11.60 3.71 -13.93
N ALA A 170 -11.35 2.40 -14.17
CA ALA A 170 -11.48 1.81 -15.50
C ALA A 170 -12.92 1.92 -16.03
N TYR A 171 -13.92 1.68 -15.19
CA TYR A 171 -15.33 1.84 -15.56
C TYR A 171 -15.66 3.29 -15.92
N SER A 172 -15.24 4.26 -15.05
CA SER A 172 -15.51 5.69 -15.28
C SER A 172 -14.92 6.21 -16.59
N LEU A 173 -13.80 5.64 -17.04
CA LEU A 173 -13.10 5.98 -18.29
C LEU A 173 -13.53 5.11 -19.48
N SER A 174 -14.37 4.09 -19.26
CA SER A 174 -14.83 3.22 -20.32
C SER A 174 -15.98 3.86 -21.12
N THR A 175 -16.32 3.25 -22.26
CA THR A 175 -17.49 3.65 -23.08
C THR A 175 -18.84 3.56 -22.33
N LEU A 176 -18.88 2.91 -21.17
CA LEU A 176 -20.03 2.80 -20.27
C LEU A 176 -19.98 3.78 -19.10
N GLY A 177 -18.86 4.49 -18.95
CA GLY A 177 -18.61 5.42 -17.86
C GLY A 177 -18.98 6.86 -18.18
N GLU A 178 -18.50 7.76 -17.34
CA GLU A 178 -18.86 9.18 -17.38
C GLU A 178 -17.94 10.02 -18.27
N TYR A 179 -16.69 9.56 -18.50
CA TYR A 179 -15.64 10.36 -19.13
C TYR A 179 -15.14 9.72 -20.43
N ALA A 180 -15.01 10.54 -21.48
CA ALA A 180 -14.60 10.12 -22.80
C ALA A 180 -13.36 10.90 -23.28
N LEU A 181 -12.79 10.50 -24.42
CA LEU A 181 -11.74 11.26 -25.11
C LEU A 181 -12.19 12.70 -25.36
N GLY A 182 -11.34 13.66 -24.98
CA GLY A 182 -11.61 15.09 -25.11
C GLY A 182 -12.21 15.74 -23.84
N ASP A 183 -12.69 14.96 -22.89
CA ASP A 183 -13.19 15.51 -21.62
C ASP A 183 -12.03 15.96 -20.72
N THR A 184 -12.29 17.02 -19.95
CA THR A 184 -11.34 17.50 -18.93
C THR A 184 -11.65 16.89 -17.59
N VAL A 185 -10.68 16.17 -17.04
CA VAL A 185 -10.81 15.40 -15.80
C VAL A 185 -9.64 15.67 -14.85
N THR A 186 -9.81 15.24 -13.60
CA THR A 186 -8.72 15.10 -12.64
C THR A 186 -8.57 13.63 -12.29
N LEU A 187 -7.40 13.07 -12.57
CA LEU A 187 -6.99 11.74 -12.14
C LEU A 187 -6.45 11.84 -10.72
N LEU A 188 -6.99 11.06 -9.80
CA LEU A 188 -6.48 10.91 -8.45
C LEU A 188 -5.54 9.70 -8.43
N LEU A 189 -4.27 9.93 -8.11
CA LEU A 189 -3.25 8.91 -8.20
C LEU A 189 -3.04 8.20 -6.86
N GLY A 190 -2.94 6.88 -6.95
CA GLY A 190 -2.68 6.02 -5.82
C GLY A 190 -1.20 5.90 -5.48
N ARG A 191 -0.91 4.94 -4.62
CA ARG A 191 0.41 4.68 -4.02
C ARG A 191 1.55 4.55 -5.04
N GLU A 192 1.30 3.92 -6.18
CA GLU A 192 2.32 3.66 -7.22
C GLU A 192 2.12 4.56 -8.45
N GLY A 193 1.35 5.64 -8.28
CA GLY A 193 1.07 6.58 -9.36
C GLY A 193 0.02 6.09 -10.36
N GLY A 194 -0.65 4.96 -10.08
CA GLY A 194 -1.80 4.48 -10.84
C GLY A 194 -3.05 5.31 -10.56
N VAL A 195 -3.99 5.32 -11.50
CA VAL A 195 -5.25 6.04 -11.36
C VAL A 195 -6.19 5.26 -10.45
N ALA A 196 -6.37 5.75 -9.23
CA ALA A 196 -7.26 5.17 -8.23
C ALA A 196 -8.71 5.64 -8.41
N ALA A 197 -8.92 6.88 -8.85
CA ALA A 197 -10.22 7.43 -9.16
C ALA A 197 -10.13 8.55 -10.22
N VAL A 198 -11.24 8.82 -10.87
CA VAL A 198 -11.39 9.91 -11.85
C VAL A 198 -12.54 10.79 -11.39
N ILE A 199 -12.35 12.09 -11.42
CA ILE A 199 -13.37 13.08 -11.11
C ILE A 199 -13.40 14.15 -12.20
N GLY A 200 -14.48 14.91 -12.28
CA GLY A 200 -14.54 16.08 -13.15
C GLY A 200 -13.42 17.08 -12.82
N ALA A 201 -13.16 18.01 -13.73
CA ALA A 201 -12.14 19.00 -13.52
C ALA A 201 -12.35 19.74 -12.19
N LEU A 202 -11.33 19.72 -11.32
CA LEU A 202 -11.35 20.55 -10.11
C LEU A 202 -11.17 22.01 -10.50
N SER A 203 -11.85 22.91 -9.78
CA SER A 203 -11.58 24.35 -9.88
C SER A 203 -10.14 24.67 -9.43
N ALA A 204 -9.58 25.78 -9.87
CA ALA A 204 -8.23 26.18 -9.50
C ALA A 204 -7.99 26.26 -7.98
N ASP A 205 -9.05 26.54 -7.21
CA ASP A 205 -9.01 26.61 -5.74
C ASP A 205 -8.97 25.21 -5.08
N GLU A 206 -9.43 24.16 -5.78
CA GLU A 206 -9.46 22.78 -5.29
C GLU A 206 -8.25 21.95 -5.77
N SER A 207 -7.56 22.42 -6.82
CA SER A 207 -6.36 21.77 -7.36
C SER A 207 -5.10 22.38 -6.74
N GLN A 208 -4.69 21.94 -5.57
CA GLN A 208 -3.35 22.23 -5.07
C GLN A 208 -2.31 21.46 -5.91
N GLN A 209 -1.85 22.07 -6.99
CA GLN A 209 -0.73 21.54 -7.77
C GLN A 209 0.56 22.18 -7.25
N VAL A 210 1.48 21.35 -6.76
CA VAL A 210 2.85 21.75 -6.50
C VAL A 210 3.64 21.45 -7.77
N GLY A 211 4.07 22.51 -8.47
CA GLY A 211 4.87 22.42 -9.69
C GLY A 211 6.13 23.25 -9.59
N VAL A 212 7.18 22.85 -10.30
CA VAL A 212 8.37 23.69 -10.52
C VAL A 212 8.13 24.51 -11.77
N VAL A 213 8.20 25.84 -11.64
CA VAL A 213 8.13 26.73 -12.80
C VAL A 213 9.41 26.55 -13.61
N THR A 214 9.31 25.94 -14.79
CA THR A 214 10.45 25.69 -15.68
C THR A 214 10.68 26.79 -16.67
N SER A 215 9.68 27.63 -16.98
CA SER A 215 9.82 28.81 -17.82
C SER A 215 8.67 29.80 -17.59
N VAL A 216 8.96 31.07 -17.69
CA VAL A 216 7.96 32.15 -17.71
C VAL A 216 8.12 32.92 -19.01
N SER A 217 7.07 32.91 -19.84
CA SER A 217 7.01 33.77 -21.02
C SER A 217 6.06 34.94 -20.75
N ASN A 218 6.54 36.17 -20.98
CA ASN A 218 5.65 37.33 -20.93
C ASN A 218 4.76 37.35 -22.17
N SER A 219 3.50 36.97 -21.98
CA SER A 219 2.45 37.27 -22.98
C SER A 219 1.79 38.60 -22.55
N SER A 220 1.89 39.62 -23.40
CA SER A 220 1.13 40.84 -23.21
C SER A 220 -0.35 40.55 -23.51
N TYR A 221 -1.16 40.47 -22.46
CA TYR A 221 -2.62 40.49 -22.63
C TYR A 221 -3.08 41.89 -23.02
N PRO A 222 -4.11 42.01 -23.90
CA PRO A 222 -4.62 43.30 -24.35
C PRO A 222 -5.17 44.22 -23.26
N ASP A 223 -5.46 43.66 -22.07
CA ASP A 223 -5.99 44.38 -20.90
C ASP A 223 -4.92 44.79 -19.87
N GLY A 224 -3.66 44.53 -20.16
CA GLY A 224 -2.53 44.97 -19.30
C GLY A 224 -2.44 44.27 -17.95
N LYS A 225 -3.20 43.13 -17.75
CA LYS A 225 -3.09 42.28 -16.59
C LYS A 225 -2.31 41.02 -16.97
N GLY A 226 -1.06 40.97 -16.58
CA GLY A 226 -0.19 39.80 -16.68
C GLY A 226 -0.06 39.11 -15.35
#